data_3be15e5cc5b86edfe5f45085015e3ca8
#
_entry.id   3be15e5cc5b86edfe5f45085015e3ca8
#
_cell.length_a   1.000
_cell.length_b   1.000
_cell.length_c   1.000
_cell.angle_alpha   90.00
_cell.angle_beta   90.00
_cell.angle_gamma   90.00
#
_symmetry.space_group_name_H-M   'P 1'
#
loop_
_entity.id
_entity.type
_entity.pdbx_description
1 polymer ?
#
loop_
_entity_poly.entity_id
_entity_poly.type
_entity_poly.pdbx_seq_one_letter_code
_entity_poly.pdbx_strand_id
1 'polypeptide(L)'
;MAGWHLDTKMAQDIVARTMRIIDTNINVMDARGRIIGSGDRERIGELHEGALLVLSQGRVVDIDDAVARHLHGVRQGINLPLRLEGEIVGVIGLTGEPENLRKYGELVCMTAEMMLEQSRLMHLLAQDSRLREELVMNLIQAEEN
;
A
#
# COMPACT_ATOMS: atom_id res chain seq x y z
N MET A 1 0.09 -5.86 -13.63
CA MET A 1 1.45 -5.40 -14.01
C MET A 1 2.46 -6.48 -13.66
N ALA A 2 3.15 -6.97 -14.67
CA ALA A 2 4.08 -8.09 -14.51
C ALA A 2 5.25 -7.72 -13.60
N GLY A 3 5.49 -8.50 -12.56
CA GLY A 3 6.64 -8.39 -11.70
C GLY A 3 6.60 -7.30 -10.63
N TRP A 4 5.60 -6.42 -10.64
CA TRP A 4 5.46 -5.41 -9.58
C TRP A 4 4.18 -5.61 -8.80
N HIS A 5 4.28 -5.50 -7.48
CA HIS A 5 3.13 -5.49 -6.59
C HIS A 5 3.52 -4.80 -5.29
N LEU A 6 2.54 -4.37 -4.51
CA LEU A 6 2.75 -3.81 -3.19
C LEU A 6 3.26 -4.91 -2.25
N ASP A 7 4.50 -4.76 -1.77
CA ASP A 7 5.12 -5.73 -0.89
C ASP A 7 5.31 -5.20 0.54
N THR A 8 5.77 -6.09 1.43
CA THR A 8 5.97 -5.79 2.85
C THR A 8 6.97 -4.66 3.07
N LYS A 9 8.04 -4.60 2.29
CA LYS A 9 9.06 -3.56 2.43
C LYS A 9 8.49 -2.18 2.11
N MET A 10 7.77 -2.05 1.00
CA MET A 10 7.12 -0.81 0.62
C MET A 10 6.08 -0.39 1.65
N ALA A 11 5.28 -1.35 2.14
CA ALA A 11 4.27 -1.09 3.16
C ALA A 11 4.90 -0.55 4.45
N GLN A 12 6.00 -1.14 4.92
CA GLN A 12 6.71 -0.67 6.11
C GLN A 12 7.37 0.70 5.89
N ASP A 13 7.86 0.99 4.70
CA ASP A 13 8.40 2.31 4.37
C ASP A 13 7.30 3.37 4.44
N ILE A 14 6.12 3.09 3.92
CA ILE A 14 4.97 3.98 4.01
C ILE A 14 4.62 4.25 5.48
N VAL A 15 4.50 3.19 6.28
CA VAL A 15 4.18 3.30 7.70
C VAL A 15 5.23 4.13 8.43
N ALA A 16 6.50 3.84 8.22
CA ALA A 16 7.60 4.53 8.90
C ALA A 16 7.64 6.02 8.59
N ARG A 17 7.45 6.38 7.32
CA ARG A 17 7.47 7.79 6.90
C ARG A 17 6.27 8.56 7.36
N THR A 18 5.08 7.97 7.25
CA THR A 18 3.83 8.65 7.62
C THR A 18 3.69 8.79 9.13
N MET A 19 4.15 7.82 9.91
CA MET A 19 4.10 7.90 11.38
C MET A 19 5.09 8.88 11.98
N ARG A 20 6.03 9.41 11.21
CA ARG A 20 6.88 10.52 11.66
C ARG A 20 6.10 11.82 11.81
N ILE A 21 5.01 11.95 11.06
CA ILE A 21 4.23 13.19 10.98
C ILE A 21 2.91 13.04 11.73
N ILE A 22 2.28 11.88 11.60
CA ILE A 22 0.96 11.62 12.16
C ILE A 22 1.11 10.69 13.37
N ASP A 23 0.65 11.18 14.51
CA ASP A 23 0.74 10.47 15.78
C ASP A 23 -0.44 9.52 15.99
N THR A 24 -0.56 8.56 15.09
CA THR A 24 -1.54 7.48 15.21
C THR A 24 -1.01 6.25 14.51
N ASN A 25 -1.54 5.09 14.86
CA ASN A 25 -1.14 3.85 14.18
C ASN A 25 -1.66 3.82 12.76
N ILE A 26 -0.79 3.43 11.84
CA ILE A 26 -1.09 3.29 10.43
C ILE A 26 -0.86 1.85 10.04
N ASN A 27 -1.84 1.26 9.34
CA ASN A 27 -1.74 -0.07 8.77
C ASN A 27 -1.79 0.03 7.25
N VAL A 28 -1.01 -0.79 6.59
CA VAL A 28 -1.09 -0.96 5.13
C VAL A 28 -1.45 -2.41 4.86
N MET A 29 -2.52 -2.62 4.10
CA MET A 29 -3.03 -3.92 3.73
C MET A 29 -2.84 -4.15 2.24
N ASP A 30 -2.61 -5.40 1.86
CA ASP A 30 -2.50 -5.78 0.46
C ASP A 30 -3.89 -5.91 -0.21
N ALA A 31 -3.91 -6.31 -1.48
CA ALA A 31 -5.15 -6.46 -2.24
C ALA A 31 -6.04 -7.63 -1.76
N ARG A 32 -5.58 -8.40 -0.79
CA ARG A 32 -6.33 -9.48 -0.16
C ARG A 32 -6.83 -9.12 1.24
N GLY A 33 -6.50 -7.92 1.72
CA GLY A 33 -6.90 -7.44 3.04
C GLY A 33 -5.99 -7.88 4.17
N ARG A 34 -4.82 -8.45 3.89
CA ARG A 34 -3.82 -8.80 4.90
C ARG A 34 -2.97 -7.59 5.25
N ILE A 35 -2.71 -7.40 6.53
CA ILE A 35 -1.81 -6.35 7.00
C ILE A 35 -0.39 -6.74 6.63
N ILE A 36 0.28 -5.92 5.82
CA ILE A 36 1.66 -6.12 5.39
C ILE A 36 2.61 -5.04 5.92
N GLY A 37 2.08 -3.96 6.48
CA GLY A 37 2.81 -2.93 7.19
C GLY A 37 1.98 -2.38 8.31
N SER A 38 2.59 -2.10 9.46
CA SER A 38 1.88 -1.60 10.63
C SER A 38 2.86 -0.95 11.61
N GLY A 39 2.38 0.07 12.33
CA GLY A 39 3.08 0.57 13.51
C GLY A 39 3.09 -0.44 14.66
N ASP A 40 2.14 -1.35 14.67
CA ASP A 40 2.10 -2.50 15.58
C ASP A 40 2.47 -3.76 14.79
N ARG A 41 3.74 -4.15 14.89
CA ARG A 41 4.29 -5.26 14.10
C ARG A 41 3.64 -6.62 14.39
N GLU A 42 3.06 -6.79 15.56
CA GLU A 42 2.38 -8.04 15.93
C GLU A 42 1.15 -8.29 15.07
N ARG A 43 0.60 -7.23 14.46
CA ARG A 43 -0.57 -7.33 13.61
C ARG A 43 -0.27 -7.73 12.17
N ILE A 44 1.00 -7.70 11.76
CA ILE A 44 1.38 -8.07 10.40
C ILE A 44 1.00 -9.52 10.12
N GLY A 45 0.32 -9.75 9.00
CA GLY A 45 -0.20 -11.07 8.61
C GLY A 45 -1.66 -11.29 8.96
N GLU A 46 -2.25 -10.46 9.83
CA GLU A 46 -3.66 -10.57 10.18
C GLU A 46 -4.56 -10.09 9.04
N LEU A 47 -5.71 -10.73 8.93
CA LEU A 47 -6.76 -10.28 8.02
C LEU A 47 -7.47 -9.06 8.64
N HIS A 48 -7.68 -8.01 7.85
CA HIS A 48 -8.34 -6.78 8.30
C HIS A 48 -9.69 -6.65 7.60
N GLU A 49 -10.79 -6.89 8.33
CA GLU A 49 -12.14 -6.85 7.74
C GLU A 49 -12.52 -5.48 7.21
N GLY A 50 -12.03 -4.40 7.83
CA GLY A 50 -12.23 -3.05 7.32
C GLY A 50 -11.61 -2.85 5.93
N ALA A 51 -10.45 -3.45 5.71
CA ALA A 51 -9.82 -3.43 4.38
C ALA A 51 -10.64 -4.22 3.36
N LEU A 52 -11.22 -5.34 3.75
CA LEU A 52 -12.08 -6.12 2.86
C LEU A 52 -13.30 -5.31 2.42
N LEU A 53 -13.86 -4.48 3.32
CA LEU A 53 -14.95 -3.57 2.97
C LEU A 53 -14.53 -2.54 1.94
N VAL A 54 -13.34 -1.94 2.09
CA VAL A 54 -12.79 -1.00 1.12
C VAL A 54 -12.61 -1.67 -0.24
N LEU A 55 -12.02 -2.86 -0.25
CA LEU A 55 -11.77 -3.60 -1.47
C LEU A 55 -13.06 -3.97 -2.21
N SER A 56 -14.11 -4.36 -1.48
CA SER A 56 -15.39 -4.73 -2.09
C SER A 56 -16.20 -3.53 -2.54
N GLN A 57 -16.15 -2.41 -1.81
CA GLN A 57 -16.94 -1.21 -2.12
C GLN A 57 -16.22 -0.20 -3.01
N GLY A 58 -14.90 -0.28 -3.09
CA GLY A 58 -14.10 0.62 -3.92
C GLY A 58 -14.06 2.06 -3.43
N ARG A 59 -14.28 2.29 -2.15
CA ARG A 59 -14.35 3.64 -1.56
C ARG A 59 -13.81 3.67 -0.15
N VAL A 60 -13.61 4.88 0.38
CA VAL A 60 -13.25 5.12 1.77
C VAL A 60 -14.33 4.55 2.69
N VAL A 61 -13.90 3.85 3.74
CA VAL A 61 -14.80 3.29 4.76
C VAL A 61 -14.41 3.82 6.12
N ASP A 62 -15.33 4.54 6.75
CA ASP A 62 -15.21 4.98 8.13
C ASP A 62 -15.68 3.85 9.05
N ILE A 63 -14.90 3.54 10.07
CA ILE A 63 -15.28 2.53 11.06
C ILE A 63 -15.31 3.22 12.41
N ASP A 64 -16.52 3.46 12.92
CA ASP A 64 -16.68 3.98 14.26
C ASP A 64 -16.57 2.84 15.29
N ASP A 65 -16.58 3.22 16.59
CA ASP A 65 -16.42 2.26 17.67
C ASP A 65 -17.52 1.20 17.68
N ALA A 66 -18.75 1.58 17.35
CA ALA A 66 -19.88 0.64 17.32
C ALA A 66 -19.71 -0.41 16.22
N VAL A 67 -19.28 0.02 15.03
CA VAL A 67 -19.02 -0.88 13.89
C VAL A 67 -17.81 -1.77 14.19
N ALA A 68 -16.75 -1.22 14.78
CA ALA A 68 -15.53 -1.98 15.10
C ALA A 68 -15.80 -3.18 16.01
N ARG A 69 -16.77 -3.07 16.92
CA ARG A 69 -17.15 -4.17 17.82
C ARG A 69 -17.71 -5.39 17.09
N HIS A 70 -18.24 -5.20 15.89
CA HIS A 70 -18.85 -6.27 15.09
C HIS A 70 -17.91 -6.82 14.02
N LEU A 71 -16.71 -6.23 13.87
CA LEU A 71 -15.73 -6.66 12.88
C LEU A 71 -14.51 -7.29 13.59
N HIS A 72 -13.99 -8.35 12.99
CA HIS A 72 -12.81 -9.02 13.51
C HIS A 72 -11.53 -8.30 13.06
N GLY A 73 -10.60 -8.08 14.00
CA GLY A 73 -9.29 -7.50 13.70
C GLY A 73 -9.30 -6.02 13.35
N VAL A 74 -10.39 -5.30 13.65
CA VAL A 74 -10.59 -3.91 13.26
C VAL A 74 -10.76 -3.03 14.49
N ARG A 75 -10.09 -1.87 14.46
CA ARG A 75 -10.27 -0.80 15.45
C ARG A 75 -10.98 0.35 14.79
N GLN A 76 -11.54 1.25 15.61
CA GLN A 76 -12.10 2.51 15.14
C GLN A 76 -11.06 3.25 14.29
N GLY A 77 -11.48 3.76 13.13
CA GLY A 77 -10.58 4.49 12.25
C GLY A 77 -11.16 4.72 10.87
N ILE A 78 -10.29 5.13 9.96
CA ILE A 78 -10.63 5.36 8.57
C ILE A 78 -9.76 4.45 7.70
N ASN A 79 -10.38 3.87 6.68
CA ASN A 79 -9.70 3.00 5.71
C ASN A 79 -9.91 3.54 4.31
N LEU A 80 -8.82 3.70 3.57
CA LEU A 80 -8.83 4.31 2.24
C LEU A 80 -8.17 3.38 1.23
N PRO A 81 -8.74 3.29 0.01
CA PRO A 81 -8.09 2.51 -1.04
C PRO A 81 -6.81 3.19 -1.51
N LEU A 82 -5.77 2.40 -1.72
CA LEU A 82 -4.55 2.82 -2.40
C LEU A 82 -4.71 2.49 -3.88
N ARG A 83 -4.68 3.51 -4.72
CA ARG A 83 -4.88 3.37 -6.16
C ARG A 83 -3.59 3.59 -6.92
N LEU A 84 -3.42 2.82 -7.97
CA LEU A 84 -2.33 2.97 -8.90
C LEU A 84 -2.89 2.73 -10.30
N GLU A 85 -2.83 3.77 -11.14
CA GLU A 85 -3.42 3.74 -12.49
C GLU A 85 -4.90 3.34 -12.48
N GLY A 86 -5.65 3.83 -11.50
CA GLY A 86 -7.09 3.57 -11.37
C GLY A 86 -7.45 2.24 -10.72
N GLU A 87 -6.49 1.37 -10.48
CA GLU A 87 -6.73 0.09 -9.82
C GLU A 87 -6.39 0.16 -8.33
N ILE A 88 -7.17 -0.51 -7.50
CA ILE A 88 -6.90 -0.60 -6.07
C ILE A 88 -5.84 -1.69 -5.85
N VAL A 89 -4.67 -1.29 -5.37
CA VAL A 89 -3.54 -2.20 -5.14
C VAL A 89 -3.39 -2.56 -3.66
N GLY A 90 -4.09 -1.87 -2.79
CA GLY A 90 -4.06 -2.10 -1.36
C GLY A 90 -4.97 -1.14 -0.63
N VAL A 91 -4.84 -1.12 0.70
CA VAL A 91 -5.64 -0.25 1.57
C VAL A 91 -4.73 0.33 2.64
N ILE A 92 -4.97 1.58 3.01
CA ILE A 92 -4.31 2.20 4.15
C ILE A 92 -5.34 2.52 5.23
N GLY A 93 -5.02 2.18 6.48
CA GLY A 93 -5.90 2.42 7.62
C GLY A 93 -5.22 3.29 8.67
N LEU A 94 -5.97 4.25 9.21
CA LEU A 94 -5.55 5.08 10.31
C LEU A 94 -6.48 4.84 11.50
N THR A 95 -5.91 4.58 12.67
CA THR A 95 -6.67 4.36 13.90
C THR A 95 -7.02 5.70 14.56
N GLY A 96 -8.27 5.85 14.99
CA GLY A 96 -8.76 7.04 15.67
C GLY A 96 -10.19 7.40 15.26
N GLU A 97 -10.66 8.55 15.69
CA GLU A 97 -12.00 9.01 15.32
C GLU A 97 -12.03 9.41 13.84
N PRO A 98 -12.92 8.80 13.03
CA PRO A 98 -12.95 9.05 11.57
C PRO A 98 -13.07 10.52 11.18
N GLU A 99 -13.89 11.30 11.91
CA GLU A 99 -14.06 12.72 11.61
C GLU A 99 -12.76 13.51 11.70
N ASN A 100 -11.92 13.18 12.69
CA ASN A 100 -10.65 13.87 12.90
C ASN A 100 -9.58 13.42 11.92
N LEU A 101 -9.73 12.22 11.35
CA LEU A 101 -8.72 11.59 10.51
C LEU A 101 -8.95 11.80 9.01
N ARG A 102 -10.12 12.25 8.60
CA ARG A 102 -10.48 12.30 7.18
C ARG A 102 -9.48 13.10 6.33
N LYS A 103 -9.13 14.29 6.76
CA LYS A 103 -8.16 15.12 6.02
C LYS A 103 -6.76 14.53 6.03
N TYR A 104 -6.34 14.04 7.19
CA TYR A 104 -5.03 13.39 7.32
C TYR A 104 -4.98 12.10 6.50
N GLY A 105 -6.07 11.34 6.51
CA GLY A 105 -6.18 10.13 5.73
C GLY A 105 -6.00 10.35 4.24
N GLU A 106 -6.61 11.39 3.70
CA GLU A 106 -6.46 11.74 2.29
C GLU A 106 -5.02 12.14 1.95
N LEU A 107 -4.37 12.92 2.81
CA LEU A 107 -2.96 13.30 2.61
C LEU A 107 -2.03 12.10 2.69
N VAL A 108 -2.23 11.24 3.68
CA VAL A 108 -1.43 10.01 3.84
C VAL A 108 -1.61 9.10 2.63
N CYS A 109 -2.86 8.95 2.19
CA CYS A 109 -3.18 8.13 1.02
C CYS A 109 -2.48 8.67 -0.23
N MET A 110 -2.56 9.96 -0.48
CA MET A 110 -1.89 10.59 -1.62
C MET A 110 -0.38 10.40 -1.55
N THR A 111 0.23 10.61 -0.39
CA THR A 111 1.66 10.42 -0.19
C THR A 111 2.06 8.96 -0.44
N ALA A 112 1.28 8.02 0.09
CA ALA A 112 1.51 6.58 -0.12
C ALA A 112 1.42 6.23 -1.60
N GLU A 113 0.42 6.74 -2.29
CA GLU A 113 0.24 6.51 -3.73
C GLU A 113 1.41 7.06 -4.55
N MET A 114 1.94 8.22 -4.17
CA MET A 114 3.14 8.78 -4.80
C MET A 114 4.37 7.88 -4.59
N MET A 115 4.52 7.32 -3.40
CA MET A 115 5.61 6.39 -3.10
C MET A 115 5.48 5.10 -3.94
N LEU A 116 4.27 4.58 -4.08
CA LEU A 116 4.00 3.40 -4.89
C LEU A 116 4.28 3.66 -6.36
N GLU A 117 3.87 4.81 -6.88
CA GLU A 117 4.13 5.20 -8.25
C GLU A 117 5.64 5.30 -8.51
N GLN A 118 6.38 5.92 -7.59
CA GLN A 118 7.83 6.00 -7.70
C GLN A 118 8.46 4.61 -7.73
N SER A 119 8.02 3.72 -6.84
CA SER A 119 8.52 2.34 -6.78
C SER A 119 8.26 1.59 -8.08
N ARG A 120 7.06 1.74 -8.64
CA ARG A 120 6.69 1.12 -9.90
C ARG A 120 7.57 1.61 -11.05
N LEU A 121 7.75 2.93 -11.14
CA LEU A 121 8.59 3.52 -12.18
C LEU A 121 10.04 3.06 -12.08
N MET A 122 10.58 2.99 -10.87
CA MET A 122 11.94 2.48 -10.66
C MET A 122 12.07 1.01 -11.07
N HIS A 123 11.05 0.20 -10.81
CA HIS A 123 11.02 -1.19 -11.24
C HIS A 123 11.03 -1.32 -12.77
N LEU A 124 10.21 -0.51 -13.45
CA LEU A 124 10.14 -0.50 -14.92
C LEU A 124 11.45 -0.03 -15.54
N LEU A 125 12.09 1.00 -14.97
CA LEU A 125 13.38 1.49 -15.44
C LEU A 125 14.47 0.43 -15.28
N ALA A 126 14.47 -0.30 -14.18
CA ALA A 126 15.44 -1.38 -13.96
C ALA A 126 15.26 -2.50 -14.98
N GLN A 127 14.01 -2.87 -15.31
CA GLN A 127 13.72 -3.86 -16.35
C GLN A 127 14.19 -3.41 -17.71
N ASP A 128 13.94 -2.16 -18.08
CA ASP A 128 14.35 -1.57 -19.36
C ASP A 128 15.88 -1.59 -19.48
N SER A 129 16.58 -1.20 -18.43
CA SER A 129 18.06 -1.23 -18.41
C SER A 129 18.61 -2.63 -18.63
N ARG A 130 18.03 -3.64 -17.97
CA ARG A 130 18.44 -5.05 -18.14
C ARG A 130 18.22 -5.54 -19.55
N LEU A 131 17.09 -5.20 -20.16
CA LEU A 131 16.80 -5.58 -21.54
C LEU A 131 17.80 -4.97 -22.51
N ARG A 132 18.18 -3.70 -22.30
CA ARG A 132 19.19 -3.04 -23.12
C ARG A 132 20.56 -3.72 -23.01
N GLU A 133 20.95 -4.08 -21.78
CA GLU A 133 22.20 -4.79 -21.55
C GLU A 133 22.22 -6.15 -22.25
N GLU A 134 21.13 -6.92 -22.19
CA GLU A 134 21.01 -8.21 -22.87
C GLU A 134 21.11 -8.06 -24.37
N LEU A 135 20.45 -7.05 -24.96
CA LEU A 135 20.52 -6.79 -26.39
C LEU A 135 21.94 -6.46 -26.85
N VAL A 136 22.64 -5.63 -26.08
CA VAL A 136 24.03 -5.27 -26.37
C VAL A 136 24.94 -6.51 -26.32
N MET A 137 24.79 -7.32 -25.28
CA MET A 137 25.57 -8.56 -25.12
C MET A 137 25.32 -9.54 -26.26
N ASN A 138 24.05 -9.69 -26.66
CA ASN A 138 23.68 -10.56 -27.77
C ASN A 138 24.28 -10.08 -29.11
N LEU A 139 24.30 -8.77 -29.33
CA LEU A 139 24.91 -8.19 -30.52
C LEU A 139 26.44 -8.42 -30.55
N ILE A 140 27.10 -8.25 -29.41
CA ILE A 140 28.54 -8.50 -29.28
C ILE A 140 28.85 -9.95 -29.59
N GLN A 141 28.08 -10.91 -29.05
CA GLN A 141 28.27 -12.34 -29.30
C GLN A 141 28.04 -12.68 -30.77
N ALA A 142 27.05 -12.06 -31.41
CA ALA A 142 26.78 -12.29 -32.83
C ALA A 142 27.94 -11.83 -33.72
N GLU A 143 28.64 -10.75 -33.38
CA GLU A 143 29.81 -10.27 -34.11
C GLU A 143 31.03 -11.17 -33.92
N GLU A 144 31.17 -11.80 -32.77
CA GLU A 144 32.29 -12.71 -32.48
C GLU A 144 32.18 -14.06 -33.18
N ASN A 145 30.96 -14.44 -33.57
CA ASN A 145 30.71 -15.68 -34.30
C ASN A 145 30.68 -15.45 -35.79
#